data_47f0a14acd22ccf05b0e18f4511954d0
#
_entry.id   47f0a14acd22ccf05b0e18f4511954d0
#
_cell.length_a   1.000
_cell.length_b   1.000
_cell.length_c   1.000
_cell.angle_alpha   90.00
_cell.angle_beta   90.00
_cell.angle_gamma   90.00
#
_symmetry.space_group_name_H-M   'P 1'
#
loop_
_entity.id
_entity.type
_entity.pdbx_description
1 polymer ?
#
loop_
_entity_poly.entity_id
_entity_poly.type
_entity_poly.pdbx_seq_one_letter_code
_entity_poly.pdbx_strand_id
1 'polypeptide(L)'
;MNYQEIITKLPYSKPFLFVDELLRADENGVEGTFKFDENLDFYKGHFIDNPVTPGVILTETMAQIGLVCLGIYLLNDSFNKNTSIALTSTEIEFLKPIFPKEKVTVI
;
A
#
# COMPACT_ATOMS: atom_id res chain seq x y z
N MET A 1 -6.21 -4.77 18.68
CA MET A 1 -5.63 -3.67 17.89
C MET A 1 -6.63 -3.25 16.84
N ASN A 2 -6.99 -1.97 16.80
CA ASN A 2 -7.88 -1.50 15.74
C ASN A 2 -7.10 -1.23 14.45
N TYR A 3 -7.83 -1.09 13.36
CA TYR A 3 -7.18 -0.97 12.05
C TYR A 3 -6.39 0.34 11.89
N GLN A 4 -6.86 1.41 12.52
CA GLN A 4 -6.13 2.68 12.48
C GLN A 4 -4.78 2.58 13.18
N GLU A 5 -4.69 1.82 14.25
CA GLU A 5 -3.41 1.60 14.94
C GLU A 5 -2.41 0.88 14.03
N ILE A 6 -2.88 -0.05 13.20
CA ILE A 6 -2.01 -0.73 12.24
C ILE A 6 -1.41 0.28 11.28
N ILE A 7 -2.24 1.17 10.74
CA ILE A 7 -1.77 2.20 9.79
C ILE A 7 -0.74 3.12 10.45
N THR A 8 -0.97 3.52 11.71
CA THR A 8 -0.02 4.40 12.40
C THR A 8 1.32 3.73 12.69
N LYS A 9 1.39 2.41 12.67
CA LYS A 9 2.64 1.67 12.89
C LYS A 9 3.42 1.41 11.62
N LEU A 10 2.89 1.76 10.45
CA LEU A 10 3.60 1.62 9.19
C LEU A 10 4.88 2.47 9.21
N PRO A 11 6.01 1.95 8.71
CA PRO A 11 7.26 2.71 8.70
C PRO A 11 7.35 3.70 7.55
N TYR A 12 6.22 4.10 6.99
CA TYR A 12 6.15 5.00 5.84
C TYR A 12 5.47 6.29 6.23
N SER A 13 5.83 7.36 5.53
CA SER A 13 5.14 8.65 5.63
C SER A 13 4.93 9.19 4.22
N LYS A 14 3.98 10.14 4.08
CA LYS A 14 3.80 10.80 2.79
C LYS A 14 5.10 11.46 2.35
N PRO A 15 5.47 11.38 1.08
CA PRO A 15 4.65 10.93 -0.05
C PRO A 15 4.73 9.44 -0.37
N PHE A 16 5.31 8.60 0.49
CA PHE A 16 5.49 7.17 0.22
C PHE A 16 4.59 6.28 1.09
N LEU A 17 3.47 6.81 1.56
CA LEU A 17 2.45 6.04 2.28
C LEU A 17 1.27 5.81 1.34
N PHE A 18 1.00 4.55 1.00
CA PHE A 18 -0.01 4.16 0.02
C PHE A 18 -1.12 3.32 0.65
N VAL A 19 -1.55 3.71 1.84
CA VAL A 19 -2.68 3.09 2.54
C VAL A 19 -3.55 4.20 3.10
N ASP A 20 -4.81 4.25 2.68
CA ASP A 20 -5.78 5.17 3.25
C ASP A 20 -6.57 4.52 4.37
N GLU A 21 -7.04 3.30 4.14
CA GLU A 21 -7.97 2.65 5.04
C GLU A 21 -7.80 1.15 5.01
N LEU A 22 -7.86 0.52 6.18
CA LEU A 22 -7.97 -0.93 6.29
C LEU A 22 -9.41 -1.29 6.58
N LEU A 23 -9.96 -2.21 5.80
CA LEU A 23 -11.33 -2.68 5.92
C LEU A 23 -11.41 -3.99 6.71
N ARG A 24 -10.34 -4.78 6.67
CA ARG A 24 -10.25 -6.06 7.36
C ARG A 24 -8.79 -6.41 7.59
N ALA A 25 -8.50 -7.00 8.74
CA ALA A 25 -7.22 -7.65 9.01
C ALA A 25 -7.47 -8.78 10.01
N ASP A 26 -7.16 -9.99 9.62
CA ASP A 26 -7.29 -11.18 10.45
C ASP A 26 -6.22 -12.21 10.05
N GLU A 27 -6.24 -13.37 10.67
CA GLU A 27 -5.25 -14.41 10.39
C GLU A 27 -5.35 -15.01 8.98
N ASN A 28 -6.45 -14.73 8.27
CA ASN A 28 -6.67 -15.22 6.91
C ASN A 28 -6.31 -14.20 5.84
N GLY A 29 -6.03 -12.96 6.22
CA GLY A 29 -5.65 -11.95 5.26
C GLY A 29 -5.99 -10.53 5.67
N VAL A 30 -5.90 -9.64 4.70
CA VAL A 30 -6.09 -8.21 4.88
C VAL A 30 -6.84 -7.65 3.68
N GLU A 31 -7.60 -6.59 3.93
CA GLU A 31 -8.24 -5.82 2.87
C GLU A 31 -8.07 -4.34 3.18
N GLY A 32 -7.58 -3.59 2.21
CA GLY A 32 -7.35 -2.16 2.39
C GLY A 32 -7.48 -1.39 1.10
N THR A 33 -7.51 -0.07 1.22
CA THR A 33 -7.74 0.81 0.07
C THR A 33 -6.71 1.93 0.02
N PHE A 34 -6.48 2.43 -1.19
CA PHE A 34 -5.74 3.66 -1.42
C PHE A 34 -6.31 4.38 -2.64
N LYS A 35 -6.58 5.67 -2.51
CA LYS A 35 -6.98 6.53 -3.62
C LYS A 35 -5.76 7.25 -4.15
N PHE A 36 -5.49 7.13 -5.44
CA PHE A 36 -4.37 7.78 -6.09
C PHE A 36 -4.74 9.22 -6.43
N ASP A 37 -4.34 10.15 -5.57
CA ASP A 37 -4.57 11.58 -5.76
C ASP A 37 -3.87 12.07 -7.03
N GLU A 38 -4.56 12.90 -7.80
CA GLU A 38 -4.03 13.42 -9.07
C GLU A 38 -2.79 14.31 -8.89
N ASN A 39 -2.54 14.79 -7.68
CA ASN A 39 -1.41 15.66 -7.37
C ASN A 39 -0.15 14.90 -6.93
N LEU A 40 -0.17 13.57 -6.92
CA LEU A 40 1.02 12.78 -6.59
C LEU A 40 2.12 13.06 -7.62
N ASP A 41 3.34 13.26 -7.12
CA ASP A 41 4.44 13.77 -7.94
C ASP A 41 4.82 12.87 -9.12
N PHE A 42 4.69 11.55 -8.97
CA PHE A 42 5.07 10.65 -10.06
C PHE A 42 4.22 10.83 -11.33
N TYR A 43 3.02 11.38 -11.21
CA TYR A 43 2.18 11.62 -12.39
C TYR A 43 2.74 12.70 -13.30
N LYS A 44 3.59 13.57 -12.79
CA LYS A 44 4.20 14.64 -13.60
C LYS A 44 5.14 14.07 -14.67
N GLY A 45 5.74 12.94 -14.40
CA GLY A 45 6.72 12.33 -15.29
C GLY A 45 6.30 10.99 -15.88
N HIS A 46 5.22 10.40 -15.41
CA HIS A 46 4.82 9.07 -15.84
C HIS A 46 3.35 9.08 -16.29
N PHE A 47 3.07 9.43 -17.53
CA PHE A 47 3.98 9.89 -18.56
C PHE A 47 3.72 11.34 -18.88
N ILE A 48 4.60 11.98 -19.67
CA ILE A 48 4.43 13.39 -20.09
C ILE A 48 3.07 13.56 -20.77
N ASP A 49 2.22 14.48 -20.24
CA ASP A 49 0.88 14.77 -20.72
C ASP A 49 -0.08 13.57 -20.77
N ASN A 50 0.30 12.47 -20.13
CA ASN A 50 -0.54 11.27 -20.10
C ASN A 50 -0.28 10.51 -18.78
N PRO A 51 -0.84 11.02 -17.66
CA PRO A 51 -0.56 10.42 -16.36
C PRO A 51 -1.22 9.05 -16.19
N VAL A 52 -0.42 8.09 -15.76
CA VAL A 52 -0.88 6.75 -15.39
C VAL A 52 -0.07 6.30 -14.19
N THR A 53 -0.69 5.51 -13.30
CA THR A 53 0.00 5.05 -12.11
C THR A 53 1.12 4.05 -12.49
N PRO A 54 2.38 4.31 -12.08
CA PRO A 54 3.45 3.37 -12.36
C PRO A 54 3.20 2.00 -11.74
N GLY A 55 3.48 0.94 -12.51
CA GLY A 55 3.27 -0.43 -12.02
C GLY A 55 4.06 -0.71 -10.73
N VAL A 56 5.25 -0.13 -10.59
CA VAL A 56 6.05 -0.31 -9.37
C VAL A 56 5.36 0.31 -8.15
N ILE A 57 4.59 1.38 -8.33
CA ILE A 57 3.82 1.99 -7.23
C ILE A 57 2.61 1.13 -6.87
N LEU A 58 1.96 0.52 -7.86
CA LEU A 58 0.89 -0.45 -7.58
C LEU A 58 1.43 -1.64 -6.79
N THR A 59 2.60 -2.13 -7.17
CA THR A 59 3.28 -3.22 -6.45
C THR A 59 3.57 -2.80 -5.00
N GLU A 60 4.08 -1.59 -4.80
CA GLU A 60 4.35 -1.07 -3.46
C GLU A 60 3.07 -0.94 -2.63
N THR A 61 1.97 -0.46 -3.25
CA THR A 61 0.68 -0.35 -2.58
C THR A 61 0.18 -1.72 -2.11
N MET A 62 0.27 -2.71 -2.98
CA MET A 62 -0.10 -4.09 -2.62
C MET A 62 0.76 -4.63 -1.49
N ALA A 63 2.06 -4.33 -1.50
CA ALA A 63 2.98 -4.77 -0.45
C ALA A 63 2.71 -4.07 0.88
N GLN A 64 2.45 -2.78 0.86
CA GLN A 64 2.15 -2.05 2.10
C GLN A 64 0.88 -2.58 2.76
N ILE A 65 -0.17 -2.81 1.99
CA ILE A 65 -1.43 -3.33 2.52
C ILE A 65 -1.31 -4.84 2.79
N GLY A 66 -0.92 -5.61 1.79
CA GLY A 66 -0.99 -7.06 1.84
C GLY A 66 0.11 -7.73 2.66
N LEU A 67 1.27 -7.10 2.75
CA LEU A 67 2.41 -7.66 3.46
C LEU A 67 2.67 -6.94 4.78
N VAL A 68 2.84 -5.62 4.75
CA VAL A 68 3.28 -4.89 5.94
C VAL A 68 2.15 -4.71 6.95
N CYS A 69 0.96 -4.29 6.50
CA CYS A 69 -0.19 -4.18 7.41
C CYS A 69 -0.56 -5.52 8.02
N LEU A 70 -0.58 -6.57 7.22
CA LEU A 70 -0.85 -7.91 7.73
C LEU A 70 0.24 -8.36 8.71
N GLY A 71 1.50 -8.09 8.39
CA GLY A 71 2.61 -8.41 9.28
C GLY A 71 2.51 -7.71 10.63
N ILE A 72 2.15 -6.44 10.64
CA ILE A 72 1.94 -5.69 11.88
C ILE A 72 0.82 -6.33 12.70
N TYR A 73 -0.28 -6.69 12.06
CA TYR A 73 -1.39 -7.36 12.74
C TYR A 73 -0.95 -8.69 13.36
N LEU A 74 -0.28 -9.53 12.58
CA LEU A 74 0.12 -10.86 13.04
C LEU A 74 1.19 -10.81 14.14
N LEU A 75 2.12 -9.86 14.06
CA LEU A 75 3.17 -9.70 15.08
C LEU A 75 2.64 -8.99 16.32
N ASN A 76 1.66 -8.13 16.14
CA ASN A 76 0.99 -7.39 17.23
C ASN A 76 2.01 -6.79 18.21
N ASP A 77 2.02 -7.21 19.47
CA ASP A 77 2.91 -6.66 20.49
C ASP A 77 4.40 -6.94 20.22
N SER A 78 4.70 -7.90 19.36
CA SER A 78 6.08 -8.20 18.96
C SER A 78 6.61 -7.20 17.92
N PHE A 79 5.73 -6.41 17.29
CA PHE A 79 6.14 -5.39 16.34
C PHE A 79 6.61 -4.14 17.06
N ASN A 80 7.82 -3.67 16.75
CA ASN A 80 8.40 -2.48 17.36
C ASN A 80 9.31 -1.78 16.37
N LYS A 81 9.94 -0.68 16.80
CA LYS A 81 10.80 0.15 15.92
C LYS A 81 11.99 -0.60 15.33
N ASN A 82 12.35 -1.74 15.89
CA ASN A 82 13.47 -2.55 15.40
C ASN A 82 12.99 -3.64 14.44
N THR A 83 11.67 -3.81 14.29
CA THR A 83 11.10 -4.78 13.38
C THR A 83 11.15 -4.27 11.96
N SER A 84 11.59 -5.11 11.03
CA SER A 84 11.68 -4.77 9.62
C SER A 84 10.96 -5.83 8.80
N ILE A 85 10.08 -5.39 7.92
CA ILE A 85 9.37 -6.27 6.99
C ILE A 85 9.78 -5.84 5.59
N ALA A 86 10.38 -6.76 4.84
CA ALA A 86 10.92 -6.45 3.52
C ALA A 86 10.38 -7.40 2.46
N LEU A 87 10.13 -6.83 1.28
CA LEU A 87 9.71 -7.60 0.11
C LEU A 87 10.95 -8.22 -0.54
N THR A 88 10.95 -9.53 -0.72
CA THR A 88 12.09 -10.24 -1.33
C THR A 88 11.84 -10.62 -2.77
N SER A 89 10.59 -10.85 -3.15
CA SER A 89 10.23 -11.17 -4.53
C SER A 89 8.75 -10.92 -4.76
N THR A 90 8.39 -10.66 -6.01
CA THR A 90 6.99 -10.53 -6.43
C THR A 90 6.80 -11.17 -7.78
N GLU A 91 5.55 -11.58 -8.04
CA GLU A 91 5.11 -11.99 -9.36
C GLU A 91 3.75 -11.33 -9.58
N ILE A 92 3.68 -10.39 -10.53
CA ILE A 92 2.50 -9.56 -10.73
C ILE A 92 2.19 -9.45 -12.21
N GLU A 93 0.90 -9.56 -12.54
CA GLU A 93 0.39 -9.33 -13.87
C GLU A 93 -0.49 -8.08 -13.84
N PHE A 94 -0.17 -7.11 -14.69
CA PHE A 94 -0.94 -5.86 -14.78
C PHE A 94 -1.96 -5.99 -15.90
N LEU A 95 -3.24 -6.12 -15.53
CA LEU A 95 -4.31 -6.39 -16.49
C LEU A 95 -4.93 -5.14 -17.09
N LYS A 96 -4.84 -4.00 -16.38
CA LYS A 96 -5.33 -2.71 -16.86
C LYS A 96 -4.62 -1.58 -16.15
N PRO A 97 -4.57 -0.38 -16.75
CA PRO A 97 -3.95 0.78 -16.10
C PRO A 97 -4.84 1.33 -14.97
N ILE A 98 -4.20 2.00 -14.02
CA ILE A 98 -4.87 2.77 -12.97
C ILE A 98 -4.52 4.24 -13.21
N PHE A 99 -5.55 5.08 -13.32
CA PHE A 99 -5.41 6.48 -13.62
C PHE A 99 -5.51 7.34 -12.35
N PRO A 100 -5.05 8.62 -12.41
CA PRO A 100 -5.24 9.53 -11.28
C PRO A 100 -6.70 9.60 -10.84
N LYS A 101 -6.92 9.78 -9.54
CA LYS A 101 -8.21 9.83 -8.85
C LYS A 101 -8.87 8.46 -8.63
N GLU A 102 -8.36 7.40 -9.24
CA GLU A 102 -8.92 6.08 -9.01
C GLU A 102 -8.55 5.54 -7.62
N LYS A 103 -9.48 4.83 -7.01
CA LYS A 103 -9.28 4.15 -5.74
C LYS A 103 -9.09 2.67 -6.01
N VAL A 104 -8.05 2.08 -5.41
CA VAL A 104 -7.81 0.65 -5.52
C VAL A 104 -8.11 -0.03 -4.19
N THR A 105 -8.58 -1.28 -4.27
CA THR A 105 -8.79 -2.13 -3.12
C THR A 105 -7.86 -3.32 -3.25
N VAL A 106 -7.10 -3.58 -2.19
CA VAL A 106 -6.18 -4.70 -2.11
C VAL A 106 -6.78 -5.73 -1.15
N ILE A 107 -6.87 -6.97 -1.60
CA ILE A 107 -7.43 -8.08 -0.83
C ILE A 107 -6.40 -9.18 -0.69
#